data_53e90e68a65f6b11b46ce44bacdf20f8
#
_entry.id   53e90e68a65f6b11b46ce44bacdf20f8
#
_cell.length_a   1.000
_cell.length_b   1.000
_cell.length_c   1.000
_cell.angle_alpha   90.00
_cell.angle_beta   90.00
_cell.angle_gamma   90.00
#
_symmetry.space_group_name_H-M   'P 1'
#
loop_
_entity.id
_entity.type
_entity.pdbx_description
1 polymer ?
#
loop_
_entity_poly.entity_id
_entity_poly.type
_entity_poly.pdbx_seq_one_letter_code
_entity_poly.pdbx_strand_id
1 'polypeptide(L)'
;MAFSSVAQLTAARDVPLWRAVLEDDCRDRGADEGDSLSKMSPLWRAMGDSVAGYDPARRSPSGLSGGQGDRMARVENTLCGSFLQSVIATALKVGEHNACMGRIVAAPTAGASGVMPAVLLPLQQKEGLSDQVMVECLYVAAGFGQVIASRASISGAEGGCQAEVGSASGMAAAALVHARGGTPEQMAAACAMALQNVLGLVCDPVAGLVEVPCVKRNVMGAVNALACADMALAGIAGAIPCDEVIDAMAAVGRSLPSSLRETGEGGLAATPTGRRIAGGAPAGGEAPLT
;
A
#
# COMPACT_ATOMS: atom_id res chain seq x y z
N MET A 1 20.10 -11.36 2.23
CA MET A 1 19.51 -10.21 1.50
C MET A 1 20.63 -9.34 0.95
N ALA A 2 20.73 -9.19 -0.39
CA ALA A 2 21.84 -8.49 -1.04
C ALA A 2 21.69 -6.97 -1.04
N PHE A 3 20.44 -6.44 -1.08
CA PHE A 3 20.26 -5.00 -1.25
C PHE A 3 20.04 -4.30 0.09
N SER A 4 21.03 -3.52 0.54
CA SER A 4 20.92 -2.68 1.74
C SER A 4 20.47 -1.24 1.42
N SER A 5 20.32 -0.90 0.14
CA SER A 5 19.90 0.43 -0.33
C SER A 5 19.18 0.35 -1.67
N VAL A 6 18.34 1.36 -1.94
CA VAL A 6 17.70 1.53 -3.26
C VAL A 6 18.76 1.80 -4.33
N ALA A 7 19.83 2.52 -3.98
CA ALA A 7 20.94 2.74 -4.90
C ALA A 7 21.59 1.42 -5.35
N GLN A 8 21.78 0.45 -4.45
CA GLN A 8 22.28 -0.90 -4.82
C GLN A 8 21.26 -1.66 -5.66
N LEU A 9 19.97 -1.63 -5.28
CA LEU A 9 18.89 -2.28 -5.99
C LEU A 9 18.79 -1.80 -7.44
N THR A 10 18.89 -0.49 -7.67
CA THR A 10 18.78 0.12 -9.01
C THR A 10 20.06 0.06 -9.82
N ALA A 11 21.22 -0.18 -9.20
CA ALA A 11 22.49 -0.35 -9.88
C ALA A 11 22.67 -1.73 -10.56
N ALA A 12 21.79 -2.70 -10.30
CA ALA A 12 21.79 -4.00 -10.97
C ALA A 12 21.37 -3.82 -12.44
N ARG A 13 22.34 -3.67 -13.34
CA ARG A 13 22.11 -3.29 -14.76
C ARG A 13 22.10 -4.43 -15.75
N ASP A 14 22.60 -5.60 -15.38
CA ASP A 14 22.76 -6.74 -16.29
C ASP A 14 21.45 -7.50 -16.53
N VAL A 15 20.49 -7.34 -15.64
CA VAL A 15 19.15 -7.96 -15.71
C VAL A 15 18.07 -6.96 -15.31
N PRO A 16 16.81 -7.17 -15.72
CA PRO A 16 15.68 -6.37 -15.23
C PRO A 16 15.61 -6.39 -13.69
N LEU A 17 15.22 -5.28 -13.06
CA LEU A 17 15.22 -5.12 -11.60
C LEU A 17 14.44 -6.23 -10.89
N TRP A 18 13.25 -6.60 -11.40
CA TRP A 18 12.46 -7.69 -10.83
C TRP A 18 13.22 -9.02 -10.79
N ARG A 19 14.03 -9.28 -11.82
CA ARG A 19 14.83 -10.50 -11.90
C ARG A 19 15.98 -10.48 -10.90
N ALA A 20 16.63 -9.34 -10.71
CA ALA A 20 17.64 -9.18 -9.69
C ALA A 20 17.09 -9.46 -8.28
N VAL A 21 15.85 -9.03 -8.01
CA VAL A 21 15.16 -9.33 -6.72
C VAL A 21 14.81 -10.82 -6.61
N LEU A 22 14.32 -11.44 -7.68
CA LEU A 22 14.05 -12.88 -7.72
C LEU A 22 15.33 -13.71 -7.46
N GLU A 23 16.43 -13.36 -8.12
CA GLU A 23 17.72 -14.04 -7.94
C GLU A 23 18.27 -13.86 -6.51
N ASP A 24 18.06 -12.70 -5.90
CA ASP A 24 18.40 -12.46 -4.50
C ASP A 24 17.54 -13.31 -3.55
N ASP A 25 16.23 -13.39 -3.77
CA ASP A 25 15.32 -14.27 -3.01
C ASP A 25 15.75 -15.74 -3.13
N CYS A 26 16.10 -16.20 -4.33
CA CYS A 26 16.60 -17.56 -4.54
C CYS A 26 17.88 -17.83 -3.76
N ARG A 27 18.83 -16.91 -3.78
CA ARG A 27 20.10 -17.01 -3.08
C ARG A 27 19.93 -17.02 -1.56
N ASP A 28 19.10 -16.11 -1.03
CA ASP A 28 18.85 -15.97 0.41
C ASP A 28 18.17 -17.21 1.00
N ARG A 29 17.28 -17.84 0.25
CA ARG A 29 16.52 -19.03 0.68
C ARG A 29 17.16 -20.35 0.27
N GLY A 30 18.20 -20.33 -0.55
CA GLY A 30 18.75 -21.57 -1.13
C GLY A 30 17.73 -22.31 -2.04
N ALA A 31 16.88 -21.57 -2.74
CA ALA A 31 15.79 -22.05 -3.59
C ALA A 31 16.10 -21.81 -5.07
N ASP A 32 15.40 -22.47 -5.96
CA ASP A 32 15.45 -22.19 -7.39
C ASP A 32 14.38 -21.16 -7.82
N GLU A 33 14.42 -20.70 -9.06
CA GLU A 33 13.46 -19.72 -9.61
C GLU A 33 12.03 -20.25 -9.59
N GLY A 34 11.83 -21.54 -9.90
CA GLY A 34 10.52 -22.19 -9.90
C GLY A 34 9.90 -22.17 -8.50
N ASP A 35 10.69 -22.42 -7.47
CA ASP A 35 10.25 -22.35 -6.07
C ASP A 35 9.86 -20.92 -5.69
N SER A 36 10.66 -19.92 -6.09
CA SER A 36 10.34 -18.51 -5.81
C SER A 36 9.05 -18.08 -6.50
N LEU A 37 8.93 -18.33 -7.81
CA LEU A 37 7.73 -18.01 -8.59
C LEU A 37 6.49 -18.75 -8.09
N SER A 38 6.64 -20.00 -7.64
CA SER A 38 5.55 -20.80 -7.07
C SER A 38 4.96 -20.21 -5.79
N LYS A 39 5.71 -19.35 -5.09
CA LYS A 39 5.26 -18.61 -3.91
C LYS A 39 4.70 -17.23 -4.26
N MET A 40 5.31 -16.50 -5.19
CA MET A 40 4.87 -15.17 -5.57
C MET A 40 3.57 -15.17 -6.38
N SER A 41 3.42 -16.10 -7.34
CA SER A 41 2.22 -16.18 -8.18
C SER A 41 0.91 -16.42 -7.40
N PRO A 42 0.87 -17.28 -6.35
CA PRO A 42 -0.30 -17.36 -5.48
C PRO A 42 -0.63 -16.07 -4.72
N LEU A 43 0.36 -15.23 -4.38
CA LEU A 43 0.10 -13.95 -3.74
C LEU A 43 -0.64 -13.01 -4.70
N TRP A 44 -0.23 -12.95 -5.97
CA TRP A 44 -0.98 -12.21 -6.99
C TRP A 44 -2.43 -12.67 -7.09
N ARG A 45 -2.65 -13.99 -7.22
CA ARG A 45 -4.01 -14.54 -7.25
C ARG A 45 -4.82 -14.20 -6.00
N ALA A 46 -4.21 -14.31 -4.81
CA ALA A 46 -4.88 -13.99 -3.56
C ALA A 46 -5.25 -12.50 -3.44
N MET A 47 -4.47 -11.58 -4.05
CA MET A 47 -4.87 -10.18 -4.17
C MET A 47 -6.13 -10.02 -5.04
N GLY A 48 -6.22 -10.73 -6.16
CA GLY A 48 -7.43 -10.78 -6.99
C GLY A 48 -8.63 -11.38 -6.24
N ASP A 49 -8.42 -12.50 -5.53
CA ASP A 49 -9.43 -13.17 -4.73
C ASP A 49 -9.99 -12.27 -3.62
N SER A 50 -9.17 -11.39 -3.03
CA SER A 50 -9.63 -10.46 -1.98
C SER A 50 -10.66 -9.45 -2.51
N VAL A 51 -10.56 -9.07 -3.79
CA VAL A 51 -11.55 -8.21 -4.46
C VAL A 51 -12.76 -9.00 -4.92
N ALA A 52 -12.56 -10.19 -5.48
CA ALA A 52 -13.64 -11.06 -5.95
C ALA A 52 -14.50 -11.60 -4.79
N GLY A 53 -13.88 -11.85 -3.64
CA GLY A 53 -14.57 -12.32 -2.42
C GLY A 53 -15.22 -11.21 -1.58
N TYR A 54 -15.14 -9.95 -2.03
CA TYR A 54 -15.80 -8.84 -1.34
C TYR A 54 -17.32 -8.95 -1.42
N ASP A 55 -17.98 -8.90 -0.25
CA ASP A 55 -19.43 -8.90 -0.13
C ASP A 55 -19.91 -7.53 0.35
N PRO A 56 -20.64 -6.76 -0.48
CA PRO A 56 -21.13 -5.42 -0.12
C PRO A 56 -22.17 -5.42 1.00
N ALA A 57 -22.83 -6.54 1.26
CA ALA A 57 -23.81 -6.67 2.34
C ALA A 57 -23.14 -6.91 3.70
N ARG A 58 -21.91 -7.45 3.70
CA ARG A 58 -21.17 -7.76 4.92
C ARG A 58 -20.71 -6.49 5.65
N ARG A 59 -20.76 -6.55 6.98
CA ARG A 59 -20.23 -5.51 7.86
C ARG A 59 -19.15 -6.10 8.75
N SER A 60 -18.16 -5.27 9.10
CA SER A 60 -17.17 -5.65 10.09
C SER A 60 -17.84 -5.94 11.44
N PRO A 61 -17.19 -6.70 12.33
CA PRO A 61 -17.72 -6.97 13.67
C PRO A 61 -18.04 -5.71 14.48
N SER A 62 -17.30 -4.61 14.24
CA SER A 62 -17.54 -3.31 14.87
C SER A 62 -18.71 -2.53 14.25
N GLY A 63 -19.13 -2.89 13.03
CA GLY A 63 -20.10 -2.14 12.23
C GLY A 63 -19.55 -0.88 11.55
N LEU A 64 -18.25 -0.55 11.71
CA LEU A 64 -17.65 0.66 11.16
C LEU A 64 -17.36 0.58 9.66
N SER A 65 -17.18 -0.62 9.12
CA SER A 65 -16.77 -0.86 7.73
C SER A 65 -17.73 -1.80 7.00
N GLY A 66 -17.86 -1.59 5.69
CA GLY A 66 -18.61 -2.45 4.75
C GLY A 66 -19.52 -1.66 3.81
N GLY A 67 -19.59 -2.10 2.56
CA GLY A 67 -20.45 -1.57 1.51
C GLY A 67 -19.96 -0.30 0.82
N GLN A 68 -18.88 0.32 1.26
CA GLN A 68 -18.37 1.59 0.69
C GLN A 68 -17.71 1.35 -0.67
N GLY A 69 -16.98 0.25 -0.82
CA GLY A 69 -16.32 -0.12 -2.09
C GLY A 69 -17.32 -0.35 -3.21
N ASP A 70 -18.48 -0.97 -2.93
CA ASP A 70 -19.55 -1.14 -3.90
C ASP A 70 -20.25 0.19 -4.23
N ARG A 71 -20.52 1.02 -3.21
CA ARG A 71 -21.06 2.38 -3.43
C ARG A 71 -20.14 3.17 -4.37
N MET A 72 -18.82 3.17 -4.11
CA MET A 72 -17.86 3.89 -4.94
C MET A 72 -17.85 3.37 -6.39
N ALA A 73 -17.94 2.07 -6.58
CA ALA A 73 -17.93 1.44 -7.90
C ALA A 73 -19.15 1.82 -8.76
N ARG A 74 -20.27 2.19 -8.14
CA ARG A 74 -21.54 2.52 -8.82
C ARG A 74 -21.75 4.02 -9.04
N VAL A 75 -20.86 4.88 -8.54
CA VAL A 75 -20.99 6.34 -8.74
C VAL A 75 -20.81 6.66 -10.22
N GLU A 76 -21.76 7.42 -10.78
CA GLU A 76 -21.66 7.95 -12.13
C GLU A 76 -20.95 9.32 -12.12
N ASN A 77 -20.23 9.64 -13.20
CA ASN A 77 -19.60 10.95 -13.43
C ASN A 77 -18.69 11.42 -12.28
N THR A 78 -17.78 10.53 -11.81
CA THR A 78 -16.81 10.90 -10.79
C THR A 78 -15.84 11.98 -11.27
N LEU A 79 -15.39 12.85 -10.37
CA LEU A 79 -14.36 13.86 -10.65
C LEU A 79 -13.04 13.26 -11.16
N CYS A 80 -12.73 12.05 -10.72
CA CYS A 80 -11.46 11.39 -11.01
C CYS A 80 -11.48 10.54 -12.29
N GLY A 81 -12.62 10.43 -12.97
CA GLY A 81 -12.78 9.53 -14.13
C GLY A 81 -12.82 8.05 -13.75
N SER A 82 -13.13 7.19 -14.73
CA SER A 82 -13.44 5.78 -14.48
C SER A 82 -12.25 4.96 -13.97
N PHE A 83 -11.04 5.24 -14.46
CA PHE A 83 -9.85 4.49 -14.01
C PHE A 83 -9.54 4.73 -12.53
N LEU A 84 -9.45 5.99 -12.12
CA LEU A 84 -9.16 6.30 -10.71
C LEU A 84 -10.34 5.91 -9.80
N GLN A 85 -11.57 5.96 -10.29
CA GLN A 85 -12.74 5.43 -9.59
C GLN A 85 -12.57 3.94 -9.30
N SER A 86 -12.11 3.14 -10.28
CA SER A 86 -11.88 1.70 -10.09
C SER A 86 -10.78 1.44 -9.07
N VAL A 87 -9.72 2.24 -9.05
CA VAL A 87 -8.65 2.19 -8.04
C VAL A 87 -9.20 2.48 -6.64
N ILE A 88 -9.98 3.55 -6.48
CA ILE A 88 -10.59 3.92 -5.19
C ILE A 88 -11.53 2.82 -4.71
N ALA A 89 -12.39 2.30 -5.59
CA ALA A 89 -13.33 1.23 -5.25
C ALA A 89 -12.60 -0.05 -4.85
N THR A 90 -11.51 -0.41 -5.54
CA THR A 90 -10.70 -1.60 -5.23
C THR A 90 -10.01 -1.45 -3.88
N ALA A 91 -9.41 -0.28 -3.58
CA ALA A 91 -8.79 -0.03 -2.28
C ALA A 91 -9.79 -0.16 -1.12
N LEU A 92 -10.99 0.40 -1.29
CA LEU A 92 -12.08 0.28 -0.30
C LEU A 92 -12.52 -1.17 -0.14
N LYS A 93 -12.74 -1.92 -1.24
CA LYS A 93 -13.16 -3.32 -1.20
C LYS A 93 -12.18 -4.19 -0.42
N VAL A 94 -10.88 -4.07 -0.70
CA VAL A 94 -9.86 -4.86 0.00
C VAL A 94 -9.77 -4.47 1.48
N GLY A 95 -9.76 -3.18 1.79
CA GLY A 95 -9.75 -2.71 3.18
C GLY A 95 -10.99 -3.17 3.97
N GLU A 96 -12.18 -3.12 3.38
CA GLU A 96 -13.42 -3.61 3.99
C GLU A 96 -13.44 -5.14 4.10
N HIS A 97 -12.91 -5.85 3.07
CA HIS A 97 -12.78 -7.30 3.11
C HIS A 97 -11.87 -7.75 4.26
N ASN A 98 -10.74 -7.04 4.48
CA ASN A 98 -9.87 -7.24 5.64
C ASN A 98 -10.63 -7.00 6.95
N ALA A 99 -11.31 -5.85 7.09
CA ALA A 99 -12.10 -5.51 8.28
C ALA A 99 -13.20 -6.52 8.58
N CYS A 100 -13.75 -7.17 7.55
CA CYS A 100 -14.73 -8.25 7.64
C CYS A 100 -14.10 -9.64 7.82
N MET A 101 -12.84 -9.74 8.23
CA MET A 101 -12.12 -11.01 8.44
C MET A 101 -11.96 -11.85 7.17
N GLY A 102 -11.89 -11.22 6.01
CA GLY A 102 -11.60 -11.84 4.73
C GLY A 102 -10.10 -12.09 4.55
N ARG A 103 -9.76 -12.99 3.62
CA ARG A 103 -8.37 -13.28 3.27
C ARG A 103 -7.78 -12.16 2.41
N ILE A 104 -6.65 -11.60 2.84
CA ILE A 104 -5.89 -10.57 2.11
C ILE A 104 -4.41 -10.94 2.05
N VAL A 105 -3.65 -10.20 1.26
CA VAL A 105 -2.19 -10.25 1.25
C VAL A 105 -1.66 -9.00 1.95
N ALA A 106 -0.89 -9.19 3.01
CA ALA A 106 -0.18 -8.07 3.65
C ALA A 106 0.96 -7.57 2.74
N ALA A 107 0.89 -6.29 2.32
CA ALA A 107 1.86 -5.69 1.41
C ALA A 107 2.05 -4.18 1.72
N PRO A 108 2.95 -3.80 2.69
CA PRO A 108 3.73 -4.70 3.55
C PRO A 108 2.97 -5.18 4.79
N THR A 109 1.86 -4.54 5.21
CA THR A 109 1.07 -4.89 6.39
C THR A 109 -0.40 -5.14 6.03
N ALA A 110 -1.16 -5.74 6.97
CA ALA A 110 -2.60 -5.93 6.79
C ALA A 110 -3.35 -4.58 6.66
N GLY A 111 -2.91 -3.56 7.41
CA GLY A 111 -3.48 -2.21 7.37
C GLY A 111 -3.31 -1.50 6.02
N ALA A 112 -2.30 -1.88 5.24
CA ALA A 112 -2.00 -1.32 3.92
C ALA A 112 -2.31 -2.29 2.76
N SER A 113 -2.96 -3.42 3.04
CA SER A 113 -3.19 -4.52 2.08
C SER A 113 -3.97 -4.13 0.82
N GLY A 114 -4.72 -3.04 0.89
CA GLY A 114 -5.52 -2.54 -0.25
C GLY A 114 -4.72 -1.76 -1.28
N VAL A 115 -3.54 -1.22 -0.95
CA VAL A 115 -2.79 -0.31 -1.84
C VAL A 115 -2.33 -1.02 -3.11
N MET A 116 -1.63 -2.14 -2.97
CA MET A 116 -1.05 -2.88 -4.10
C MET A 116 -2.12 -3.41 -5.07
N PRO A 117 -3.13 -4.17 -4.63
CA PRO A 117 -4.18 -4.65 -5.53
C PRO A 117 -5.00 -3.52 -6.14
N ALA A 118 -5.17 -2.39 -5.43
CA ALA A 118 -5.92 -1.25 -5.93
C ALA A 118 -5.31 -0.61 -7.17
N VAL A 119 -3.99 -0.60 -7.30
CA VAL A 119 -3.33 -0.01 -8.45
C VAL A 119 -3.07 -1.02 -9.56
N LEU A 120 -2.69 -2.26 -9.21
CA LEU A 120 -2.29 -3.26 -10.19
C LEU A 120 -3.47 -3.94 -10.90
N LEU A 121 -4.56 -4.30 -10.19
CA LEU A 121 -5.72 -4.95 -10.80
C LEU A 121 -6.42 -4.07 -11.84
N PRO A 122 -6.78 -2.80 -11.55
CA PRO A 122 -7.34 -1.92 -12.56
C PRO A 122 -6.39 -1.62 -13.72
N LEU A 123 -5.08 -1.53 -13.47
CA LEU A 123 -4.09 -1.33 -14.53
C LEU A 123 -4.01 -2.56 -15.45
N GLN A 124 -3.95 -3.75 -14.87
CA GLN A 124 -3.96 -5.01 -15.62
C GLN A 124 -5.18 -5.08 -16.55
N GLN A 125 -6.37 -4.80 -16.02
CA GLN A 125 -7.61 -4.81 -16.79
C GLN A 125 -7.64 -3.76 -17.90
N LYS A 126 -7.18 -2.54 -17.60
CA LYS A 126 -7.17 -1.43 -18.56
C LYS A 126 -6.23 -1.67 -19.72
N GLU A 127 -5.07 -2.26 -19.47
CA GLU A 127 -3.99 -2.39 -20.46
C GLU A 127 -3.81 -3.82 -21.00
N GLY A 128 -4.57 -4.79 -20.49
CA GLY A 128 -4.49 -6.18 -20.91
C GLY A 128 -3.17 -6.85 -20.56
N LEU A 129 -2.56 -6.46 -19.43
CA LEU A 129 -1.27 -7.00 -18.99
C LEU A 129 -1.42 -8.45 -18.51
N SER A 130 -0.38 -9.27 -18.71
CA SER A 130 -0.39 -10.66 -18.26
C SER A 130 -0.15 -10.79 -16.77
N ASP A 131 -0.55 -11.93 -16.17
CA ASP A 131 -0.23 -12.26 -14.78
C ASP A 131 1.29 -12.32 -14.54
N GLN A 132 2.08 -12.68 -15.57
CA GLN A 132 3.53 -12.66 -15.48
C GLN A 132 4.05 -11.25 -15.17
N VAL A 133 3.59 -10.24 -15.89
CA VAL A 133 3.96 -8.83 -15.63
C VAL A 133 3.54 -8.41 -14.23
N MET A 134 2.38 -8.86 -13.75
CA MET A 134 1.93 -8.55 -12.39
C MET A 134 2.83 -9.21 -11.33
N VAL A 135 3.27 -10.44 -11.55
CA VAL A 135 4.24 -11.12 -10.68
C VAL A 135 5.58 -10.38 -10.67
N GLU A 136 6.06 -9.92 -11.82
CA GLU A 136 7.26 -9.06 -11.92
C GLU A 136 7.11 -7.77 -11.11
N CYS A 137 5.93 -7.12 -11.18
CA CYS A 137 5.58 -5.96 -10.35
C CYS A 137 5.68 -6.26 -8.85
N LEU A 138 5.26 -7.46 -8.42
CA LEU A 138 5.36 -7.85 -7.01
C LEU A 138 6.82 -8.06 -6.57
N TYR A 139 7.69 -8.59 -7.44
CA TYR A 139 9.13 -8.65 -7.14
C TYR A 139 9.75 -7.26 -7.03
N VAL A 140 9.43 -6.34 -7.95
CA VAL A 140 9.87 -4.94 -7.83
C VAL A 140 9.41 -4.35 -6.51
N ALA A 141 8.13 -4.46 -6.18
CA ALA A 141 7.57 -3.99 -4.92
C ALA A 141 8.28 -4.59 -3.71
N ALA A 142 8.55 -5.90 -3.73
CA ALA A 142 9.24 -6.61 -2.66
C ALA A 142 10.67 -6.09 -2.47
N GLY A 143 11.42 -5.83 -3.54
CA GLY A 143 12.77 -5.26 -3.47
C GLY A 143 12.80 -3.89 -2.77
N PHE A 144 11.90 -2.97 -3.16
CA PHE A 144 11.77 -1.67 -2.48
C PHE A 144 11.30 -1.83 -1.03
N GLY A 145 10.28 -2.67 -0.80
CA GLY A 145 9.74 -2.94 0.53
C GLY A 145 10.78 -3.50 1.50
N GLN A 146 11.67 -4.36 1.01
CA GLN A 146 12.77 -4.92 1.78
C GLN A 146 13.79 -3.86 2.20
N VAL A 147 14.19 -2.98 1.29
CA VAL A 147 15.09 -1.86 1.63
C VAL A 147 14.43 -0.93 2.65
N ILE A 148 13.16 -0.61 2.48
CA ILE A 148 12.41 0.22 3.45
C ILE A 148 12.38 -0.48 4.82
N ALA A 149 12.04 -1.76 4.87
CA ALA A 149 11.98 -2.51 6.13
C ALA A 149 13.34 -2.59 6.86
N SER A 150 14.44 -2.69 6.12
CA SER A 150 15.77 -2.80 6.69
C SER A 150 16.35 -1.47 7.20
N ARG A 151 16.01 -0.34 6.56
CA ARG A 151 16.54 1.00 6.89
C ARG A 151 15.63 1.79 7.82
N ALA A 152 14.33 1.55 7.75
CA ALA A 152 13.33 2.23 8.55
C ALA A 152 12.50 1.20 9.34
N SER A 153 11.20 1.25 9.18
CA SER A 153 10.26 0.25 9.68
C SER A 153 9.06 0.21 8.75
N ILE A 154 8.37 -0.92 8.74
CA ILE A 154 7.06 -1.06 8.09
C ILE A 154 5.91 -1.17 9.11
N SER A 155 6.20 -0.98 10.41
CA SER A 155 5.22 -1.09 11.50
C SER A 155 4.65 0.25 11.89
N GLY A 156 3.33 0.33 12.01
CA GLY A 156 2.62 1.52 12.52
C GLY A 156 2.99 1.85 13.97
N ALA A 157 3.27 0.83 14.79
CA ALA A 157 3.67 0.96 16.18
C ALA A 157 5.07 1.57 16.35
N GLU A 158 5.93 1.42 15.35
CA GLU A 158 7.28 1.99 15.37
C GLU A 158 7.37 3.32 14.62
N GLY A 159 6.82 3.38 13.42
CA GLY A 159 7.02 4.48 12.49
C GLY A 159 5.76 5.29 12.16
N GLY A 160 4.60 4.99 12.75
CA GLY A 160 3.34 5.60 12.33
C GLY A 160 2.81 5.02 11.00
N CYS A 161 1.69 5.53 10.53
CA CYS A 161 1.07 5.06 9.28
C CYS A 161 1.91 5.38 8.03
N GLN A 162 2.85 6.31 8.11
CA GLN A 162 3.86 6.52 7.06
C GLN A 162 4.68 5.26 6.80
N ALA A 163 4.99 4.48 7.85
CA ALA A 163 5.71 3.22 7.75
C ALA A 163 4.88 2.12 7.06
N GLU A 164 3.57 2.10 7.22
CA GLU A 164 2.68 1.11 6.62
C GLU A 164 2.19 1.54 5.23
N VAL A 165 1.27 2.53 5.20
CA VAL A 165 0.65 3.02 3.96
C VAL A 165 1.65 3.78 3.09
N GLY A 166 2.60 4.49 3.71
CA GLY A 166 3.68 5.15 2.97
C GLY A 166 4.57 4.15 2.25
N SER A 167 5.02 3.10 2.95
CA SER A 167 5.79 2.01 2.34
C SER A 167 5.01 1.30 1.24
N ALA A 168 3.74 0.95 1.49
CA ALA A 168 2.87 0.36 0.46
C ALA A 168 2.74 1.26 -0.78
N SER A 169 2.59 2.57 -0.57
CA SER A 169 2.51 3.56 -1.66
C SER A 169 3.82 3.65 -2.45
N GLY A 170 4.98 3.67 -1.78
CA GLY A 170 6.30 3.67 -2.43
C GLY A 170 6.55 2.38 -3.23
N MET A 171 6.24 1.23 -2.65
CA MET A 171 6.30 -0.08 -3.30
C MET A 171 5.40 -0.13 -4.55
N ALA A 172 4.17 0.35 -4.42
CA ALA A 172 3.19 0.38 -5.51
C ALA A 172 3.61 1.36 -6.62
N ALA A 173 4.16 2.52 -6.28
CA ALA A 173 4.65 3.49 -7.25
C ALA A 173 5.79 2.91 -8.11
N ALA A 174 6.76 2.23 -7.49
CA ALA A 174 7.84 1.56 -8.21
C ALA A 174 7.32 0.42 -9.12
N ALA A 175 6.36 -0.38 -8.62
CA ALA A 175 5.72 -1.45 -9.39
C ALA A 175 4.94 -0.92 -10.61
N LEU A 176 4.23 0.20 -10.47
CA LEU A 176 3.52 0.88 -11.56
C LEU A 176 4.48 1.37 -12.64
N VAL A 177 5.61 1.97 -12.25
CA VAL A 177 6.66 2.41 -13.19
C VAL A 177 7.20 1.21 -13.96
N HIS A 178 7.45 0.07 -13.28
CA HIS A 178 7.86 -1.18 -13.95
C HIS A 178 6.81 -1.66 -14.96
N ALA A 179 5.54 -1.74 -14.56
CA ALA A 179 4.44 -2.17 -15.42
C ALA A 179 4.32 -1.35 -16.71
N ARG A 180 4.76 -0.08 -16.66
CA ARG A 180 4.76 0.87 -17.77
C ARG A 180 6.10 0.95 -18.52
N GLY A 181 7.04 0.04 -18.25
CA GLY A 181 8.34 -0.04 -18.91
C GLY A 181 9.32 1.08 -18.52
N GLY A 182 9.13 1.71 -17.38
CA GLY A 182 10.05 2.73 -16.88
C GLY A 182 11.36 2.14 -16.36
N THR A 183 12.36 3.02 -16.14
CA THR A 183 13.72 2.65 -15.73
C THR A 183 13.81 2.42 -14.22
N PRO A 184 14.85 1.73 -13.71
CA PRO A 184 15.12 1.59 -12.28
C PRO A 184 15.24 2.94 -11.55
N GLU A 185 15.82 3.95 -12.20
CA GLU A 185 15.93 5.29 -11.65
C GLU A 185 14.55 5.97 -11.51
N GLN A 186 13.66 5.77 -12.48
CA GLN A 186 12.27 6.23 -12.40
C GLN A 186 11.49 5.49 -11.30
N MET A 187 11.73 4.19 -11.11
CA MET A 187 11.14 3.43 -10.00
C MET A 187 11.59 4.00 -8.65
N ALA A 188 12.87 4.31 -8.49
CA ALA A 188 13.40 4.93 -7.28
C ALA A 188 12.82 6.34 -7.05
N ALA A 189 12.70 7.14 -8.10
CA ALA A 189 12.11 8.47 -8.03
C ALA A 189 10.63 8.42 -7.62
N ALA A 190 9.85 7.50 -8.19
CA ALA A 190 8.44 7.30 -7.84
C ALA A 190 8.28 6.88 -6.37
N CYS A 191 9.10 5.92 -5.92
CA CYS A 191 9.12 5.47 -4.52
C CYS A 191 9.46 6.63 -3.57
N ALA A 192 10.52 7.40 -3.86
CA ALA A 192 10.92 8.55 -3.06
C ALA A 192 9.81 9.60 -2.94
N MET A 193 9.18 9.98 -4.05
CA MET A 193 8.07 10.93 -4.07
C MET A 193 6.87 10.42 -3.27
N ALA A 194 6.54 9.13 -3.39
CA ALA A 194 5.42 8.55 -2.67
C ALA A 194 5.64 8.53 -1.15
N LEU A 195 6.86 8.25 -0.69
CA LEU A 195 7.22 8.28 0.72
C LEU A 195 7.23 9.70 1.28
N GLN A 196 7.90 10.65 0.60
CA GLN A 196 8.00 12.04 1.09
C GLN A 196 6.65 12.73 1.24
N ASN A 197 5.66 12.40 0.39
CA ASN A 197 4.32 12.99 0.44
C ASN A 197 3.55 12.65 1.72
N VAL A 198 3.95 11.60 2.43
CA VAL A 198 3.24 11.10 3.62
C VAL A 198 4.10 11.11 4.88
N LEU A 199 5.25 11.78 4.86
CA LEU A 199 6.08 11.94 6.06
C LEU A 199 5.28 12.59 7.18
N GLY A 200 5.36 12.02 8.37
CA GLY A 200 4.62 12.46 9.54
C GLY A 200 3.20 11.88 9.66
N LEU A 201 2.75 11.02 8.74
CA LEU A 201 1.44 10.37 8.84
C LEU A 201 1.41 9.43 10.06
N VAL A 202 0.59 9.82 11.04
CA VAL A 202 0.45 9.13 12.33
C VAL A 202 -0.36 7.84 12.21
N CYS A 203 -0.18 6.89 13.14
CA CYS A 203 -1.03 5.71 13.27
C CYS A 203 -1.95 5.86 14.49
N ASP A 204 -3.22 6.18 14.22
CA ASP A 204 -4.22 6.57 15.22
C ASP A 204 -5.55 5.82 15.06
N PRO A 205 -5.53 4.47 15.00
CA PRO A 205 -6.70 3.66 14.71
C PRO A 205 -7.76 3.79 15.81
N VAL A 206 -8.99 4.09 15.41
CA VAL A 206 -10.13 4.19 16.32
C VAL A 206 -10.43 2.82 16.91
N ALA A 207 -10.54 2.73 18.22
CA ALA A 207 -10.73 1.49 18.98
C ALA A 207 -9.63 0.43 18.75
N GLY A 208 -8.45 0.82 18.24
CA GLY A 208 -7.39 -0.13 17.88
C GLY A 208 -7.70 -1.01 16.67
N LEU A 209 -8.74 -0.69 15.90
CA LEU A 209 -9.19 -1.50 14.77
C LEU A 209 -8.61 -1.01 13.44
N VAL A 210 -8.24 -1.95 12.55
CA VAL A 210 -7.76 -1.65 11.21
C VAL A 210 -8.94 -1.29 10.28
N GLU A 211 -9.70 -0.27 10.68
CA GLU A 211 -10.91 0.21 9.99
C GLU A 211 -10.87 1.72 9.75
N VAL A 212 -10.93 2.50 10.82
CA VAL A 212 -10.92 3.97 10.77
C VAL A 212 -9.63 4.48 11.39
N PRO A 213 -8.79 5.17 10.62
CA PRO A 213 -8.94 5.62 9.23
C PRO A 213 -8.38 4.65 8.17
N CYS A 214 -7.92 3.46 8.53
CA CYS A 214 -7.09 2.56 7.72
C CYS A 214 -7.70 2.25 6.34
N VAL A 215 -8.99 1.90 6.27
CA VAL A 215 -9.67 1.59 4.99
C VAL A 215 -9.53 2.74 3.99
N LYS A 216 -9.74 4.00 4.44
CA LYS A 216 -9.63 5.18 3.57
C LYS A 216 -8.19 5.60 3.30
N ARG A 217 -7.25 5.28 4.20
CA ARG A 217 -5.82 5.52 3.96
C ARG A 217 -5.24 4.61 2.87
N ASN A 218 -5.79 3.41 2.66
CA ASN A 218 -5.44 2.60 1.48
C ASN A 218 -5.78 3.33 0.18
N VAL A 219 -6.91 4.03 0.11
CA VAL A 219 -7.27 4.87 -1.04
C VAL A 219 -6.22 5.94 -1.27
N MET A 220 -5.87 6.70 -0.22
CA MET A 220 -4.86 7.75 -0.29
C MET A 220 -3.51 7.18 -0.77
N GLY A 221 -3.05 6.05 -0.21
CA GLY A 221 -1.80 5.41 -0.61
C GLY A 221 -1.78 4.98 -2.08
N ALA A 222 -2.89 4.42 -2.58
CA ALA A 222 -3.03 4.02 -3.98
C ALA A 222 -3.03 5.21 -4.95
N VAL A 223 -3.77 6.28 -4.62
CA VAL A 223 -3.82 7.51 -5.45
C VAL A 223 -2.47 8.21 -5.47
N ASN A 224 -1.79 8.31 -4.31
CA ASN A 224 -0.44 8.85 -4.20
C ASN A 224 0.56 8.04 -5.06
N ALA A 225 0.49 6.71 -5.03
CA ALA A 225 1.34 5.84 -5.84
C ALA A 225 1.17 6.11 -7.35
N LEU A 226 -0.08 6.23 -7.82
CA LEU A 226 -0.37 6.54 -9.23
C LEU A 226 0.21 7.89 -9.66
N ALA A 227 -0.03 8.93 -8.87
CA ALA A 227 0.45 10.27 -9.18
C ALA A 227 2.00 10.30 -9.22
N CYS A 228 2.67 9.62 -8.28
CA CYS A 228 4.13 9.56 -8.22
C CYS A 228 4.71 8.73 -9.37
N ALA A 229 4.05 7.65 -9.77
CA ALA A 229 4.46 6.85 -10.93
C ALA A 229 4.36 7.67 -12.24
N ASP A 230 3.23 8.37 -12.45
CA ASP A 230 3.04 9.20 -13.64
C ASP A 230 4.07 10.36 -13.70
N MET A 231 4.36 11.02 -12.56
CA MET A 231 5.40 12.04 -12.49
C MET A 231 6.78 11.47 -12.85
N ALA A 232 7.14 10.32 -12.29
CA ALA A 232 8.44 9.69 -12.58
C ALA A 232 8.56 9.27 -14.05
N LEU A 233 7.51 8.71 -14.64
CA LEU A 233 7.45 8.35 -16.07
C LEU A 233 7.56 9.60 -16.97
N ALA A 234 7.03 10.74 -16.53
CA ALA A 234 7.19 12.02 -17.21
C ALA A 234 8.59 12.66 -17.03
N GLY A 235 9.52 11.98 -16.34
CA GLY A 235 10.87 12.46 -16.08
C GLY A 235 10.99 13.43 -14.90
N ILE A 236 9.94 13.57 -14.09
CA ILE A 236 9.96 14.37 -12.87
C ILE A 236 10.55 13.53 -11.74
N ALA A 237 11.68 13.95 -11.21
CA ALA A 237 12.34 13.31 -10.08
C ALA A 237 12.45 14.28 -8.90
N GLY A 238 12.46 13.72 -7.69
CA GLY A 238 12.78 14.50 -6.48
C GLY A 238 14.25 14.84 -6.40
N ALA A 239 14.59 15.95 -5.74
CA ALA A 239 15.99 16.35 -5.49
C ALA A 239 16.67 15.47 -4.42
N ILE A 240 15.88 14.77 -3.58
CA ILE A 240 16.37 13.92 -2.48
C ILE A 240 16.36 12.48 -2.93
N PRO A 241 17.50 11.74 -2.85
CA PRO A 241 17.58 10.32 -3.18
C PRO A 241 16.64 9.46 -2.32
N CYS A 242 16.15 8.36 -2.88
CA CYS A 242 15.17 7.49 -2.21
C CYS A 242 15.67 6.96 -0.86
N ASP A 243 16.95 6.59 -0.77
CA ASP A 243 17.56 6.12 0.48
C ASP A 243 17.50 7.19 1.59
N GLU A 244 17.76 8.45 1.26
CA GLU A 244 17.69 9.55 2.21
C GLU A 244 16.24 9.84 2.63
N VAL A 245 15.27 9.67 1.75
CA VAL A 245 13.84 9.79 2.08
C VAL A 245 13.43 8.68 3.05
N ILE A 246 13.91 7.45 2.85
CA ILE A 246 13.68 6.32 3.77
C ILE A 246 14.28 6.62 5.14
N ASP A 247 15.51 7.14 5.19
CA ASP A 247 16.18 7.50 6.44
C ASP A 247 15.46 8.64 7.16
N ALA A 248 14.94 9.63 6.40
CA ALA A 248 14.10 10.71 6.94
C ALA A 248 12.80 10.15 7.52
N MET A 249 12.14 9.21 6.83
CA MET A 249 10.94 8.53 7.35
C MET A 249 11.22 7.82 8.68
N ALA A 250 12.37 7.12 8.79
CA ALA A 250 12.79 6.51 10.03
C ALA A 250 13.00 7.53 11.16
N ALA A 251 13.64 8.65 10.86
CA ALA A 251 13.88 9.73 11.83
C ALA A 251 12.57 10.36 12.30
N VAL A 252 11.65 10.67 11.37
CA VAL A 252 10.32 11.19 11.67
C VAL A 252 9.53 10.20 12.52
N GLY A 253 9.54 8.90 12.17
CA GLY A 253 8.86 7.85 12.95
C GLY A 253 9.33 7.81 14.41
N ARG A 254 10.64 7.88 14.64
CA ARG A 254 11.21 7.92 15.99
C ARG A 254 10.80 9.18 16.79
N SER A 255 10.55 10.30 16.09
CA SER A 255 10.14 11.56 16.73
C SER A 255 8.64 11.65 17.03
N LEU A 256 7.81 10.75 16.47
CA LEU A 256 6.39 10.72 16.78
C LEU A 256 6.16 10.34 18.25
N PRO A 257 5.24 11.03 18.96
CA PRO A 257 4.81 10.62 20.30
C PRO A 257 4.24 9.20 20.29
N SER A 258 4.41 8.47 21.40
CA SER A 258 3.84 7.11 21.54
C SER A 258 2.32 7.08 21.31
N SER A 259 1.60 8.13 21.74
CA SER A 259 0.16 8.25 21.54
C SER A 259 -0.28 8.30 20.06
N LEU A 260 0.65 8.50 19.12
CA LEU A 260 0.40 8.57 17.67
C LEU A 260 1.02 7.38 16.91
N ARG A 261 1.43 6.33 17.64
CA ARG A 261 2.03 5.10 17.11
C ARG A 261 1.19 3.87 17.47
N GLU A 262 -0.02 3.78 16.89
CA GLU A 262 -0.94 2.63 16.97
C GLU A 262 -1.48 2.31 18.38
N THR A 263 -1.30 3.19 19.35
CA THR A 263 -1.77 2.97 20.74
C THR A 263 -3.26 3.24 20.94
N GLY A 264 -3.91 3.92 19.99
CA GLY A 264 -5.30 4.35 20.17
C GLY A 264 -5.49 5.48 21.19
N GLU A 265 -4.40 6.10 21.68
CA GLU A 265 -4.43 7.12 22.71
C GLU A 265 -4.49 8.55 22.17
N GLY A 266 -4.09 8.75 20.90
CA GLY A 266 -3.99 10.07 20.27
C GLY A 266 -4.74 10.18 18.96
N GLY A 267 -4.60 11.33 18.28
CA GLY A 267 -5.17 11.56 16.96
C GLY A 267 -6.68 11.34 16.89
N LEU A 268 -7.15 10.66 15.86
CA LEU A 268 -8.59 10.36 15.65
C LEU A 268 -9.18 9.51 16.77
N ALA A 269 -8.41 8.57 17.33
CA ALA A 269 -8.85 7.72 18.41
C ALA A 269 -9.18 8.51 19.68
N ALA A 270 -8.49 9.62 19.94
CA ALA A 270 -8.69 10.50 21.10
C ALA A 270 -9.85 11.49 20.94
N THR A 271 -10.47 11.60 19.76
CA THR A 271 -11.63 12.46 19.55
C THR A 271 -12.83 12.02 20.39
N PRO A 272 -13.78 12.91 20.73
CA PRO A 272 -14.99 12.50 21.46
C PRO A 272 -15.73 11.34 20.79
N THR A 273 -15.83 11.33 19.46
CA THR A 273 -16.44 10.25 18.70
C THR A 273 -15.60 8.96 18.74
N GLY A 274 -14.27 9.07 18.59
CA GLY A 274 -13.37 7.92 18.68
C GLY A 274 -13.46 7.21 20.03
N ARG A 275 -13.45 7.97 21.12
CA ARG A 275 -13.61 7.42 22.49
C ARG A 275 -14.99 6.79 22.71
N ARG A 276 -16.05 7.37 22.17
CA ARG A 276 -17.40 6.82 22.27
C ARG A 276 -17.47 5.46 21.54
N ILE A 277 -16.91 5.36 20.33
CA ILE A 277 -16.83 4.11 19.57
C ILE A 277 -16.02 3.07 20.34
N ALA A 278 -14.86 3.44 20.88
CA ALA A 278 -14.02 2.54 21.67
C ALA A 278 -14.72 2.03 22.95
N GLY A 279 -15.64 2.84 23.52
CA GLY A 279 -16.49 2.44 24.65
C GLY A 279 -17.69 1.56 24.29
N GLY A 280 -17.78 1.07 23.05
CA GLY A 280 -18.85 0.16 22.61
C GLY A 280 -20.16 0.85 22.20
N ALA A 281 -20.18 2.18 22.11
CA ALA A 281 -21.33 2.88 21.53
C ALA A 281 -21.38 2.62 20.01
N PRO A 282 -22.57 2.32 19.45
CA PRO A 282 -22.66 2.15 17.98
C PRO A 282 -22.14 3.41 17.29
N ALA A 283 -21.40 3.21 16.21
CA ALA A 283 -21.10 4.31 15.29
C ALA A 283 -22.45 4.91 14.93
N GLY A 284 -22.69 6.15 15.33
CA GLY A 284 -23.94 6.83 15.01
C GLY A 284 -24.20 6.66 13.52
N GLY A 285 -25.39 6.21 13.16
CA GLY A 285 -25.74 6.00 11.76
C GLY A 285 -25.28 7.18 10.93
N GLU A 286 -24.75 6.92 9.76
CA GLU A 286 -24.34 7.98 8.83
C GLU A 286 -25.48 9.01 8.79
N ALA A 287 -25.26 10.18 9.39
CA ALA A 287 -26.15 11.31 9.16
C ALA A 287 -26.17 11.51 7.64
N PRO A 288 -27.34 11.60 6.99
CA PRO A 288 -27.39 11.90 5.57
C PRO A 288 -26.55 13.16 5.35
N LEU A 289 -25.61 13.08 4.41
CA LEU A 289 -24.91 14.26 3.92
C LEU A 289 -25.99 15.16 3.32
N THR A 290 -26.44 16.16 4.10
CA THR A 290 -27.33 17.24 3.63
C THR A 290 -26.53 18.25 2.84
#